data_0553ba4ac24f7cc0998ab0b54a103d6c
#
_entry.id   0553ba4ac24f7cc0998ab0b54a103d6c
#
_cell.length_a   1.000
_cell.length_b   1.000
_cell.length_c   1.000
_cell.angle_alpha   90.00
_cell.angle_beta   90.00
_cell.angle_gamma   90.00
#
_symmetry.space_group_name_H-M   'P 1'
#
loop_
_entity.id
_entity.type
_entity.pdbx_description
1 polymer ?
#
loop_
_entity_poly.entity_id
_entity_poly.type
_entity_poly.pdbx_seq_one_letter_code
_entity_poly.pdbx_strand_id
1 'polypeptide(L)'
;EAGLVPARPGETTVRIFNVNTESLVESIVQTPGGKVAYEGDIAIDGVPGTAAQVKLNFKSAVGAVTGKLLPTGKPLDVIDGVDVSCVDMAMPMILIPAEQLGKTGHETAVELDADKALFARMEAIRRKAGELMGMGDVSKMVVPKIGLLTAPRKGGTITSRYFVPT
;
A
#
# COMPACT_ATOMS: atom_id res chain seq x y z
N GLU A 1 19.21 18.49 12.40
CA GLU A 1 20.42 19.32 12.53
C GLU A 1 20.12 20.82 12.55
N ALA A 2 19.06 21.26 11.88
CA ALA A 2 18.65 22.68 11.89
C ALA A 2 18.09 23.17 13.25
N GLY A 3 18.04 22.32 14.28
CA GLY A 3 17.56 22.67 15.62
C GLY A 3 16.06 22.94 15.73
N LEU A 4 15.29 22.63 14.68
CA LEU A 4 13.83 22.85 14.68
C LEU A 4 13.08 21.91 15.63
N VAL A 5 13.63 20.72 15.86
CA VAL A 5 13.11 19.75 16.82
C VAL A 5 14.24 19.38 17.78
N PRO A 6 14.05 19.57 19.11
CA PRO A 6 15.07 19.18 20.09
C PRO A 6 15.24 17.65 20.08
N ALA A 7 16.45 17.20 19.80
CA ALA A 7 16.80 15.79 19.83
C ALA A 7 16.87 15.27 21.28
N ARG A 8 16.36 14.06 21.51
CA ARG A 8 16.45 13.34 22.79
C ARG A 8 17.49 12.22 22.67
N PRO A 9 18.18 11.84 23.76
CA PRO A 9 19.03 10.66 23.73
C PRO A 9 18.22 9.37 23.41
N GLY A 10 18.74 8.56 22.49
CA GLY A 10 18.12 7.33 22.02
C GLY A 10 17.27 7.51 20.78
N GLU A 11 16.03 7.92 20.90
CA GLU A 11 15.11 8.15 19.79
C GLU A 11 14.43 9.52 19.91
N THR A 12 14.21 10.16 18.78
CA THR A 12 13.46 11.42 18.67
C THR A 12 12.26 11.23 17.76
N THR A 13 11.06 11.48 18.29
CA THR A 13 9.84 11.50 17.49
C THR A 13 9.62 12.88 16.91
N VAL A 14 9.53 12.96 15.60
CA VAL A 14 9.17 14.15 14.85
C VAL A 14 7.75 14.01 14.33
N ARG A 15 6.86 14.92 14.69
CA ARG A 15 5.49 14.98 14.15
C ARG A 15 5.47 15.83 12.90
N ILE A 16 4.98 15.24 11.82
CA ILE A 16 4.89 15.86 10.51
C ILE A 16 3.41 15.98 10.17
N PHE A 17 2.94 17.20 9.92
CA PHE A 17 1.60 17.42 9.38
C PHE A 17 1.70 17.48 7.85
N ASN A 18 1.05 16.52 7.18
CA ASN A 18 0.94 16.51 5.72
C ASN A 18 -0.26 17.37 5.31
N VAL A 19 0.01 18.54 4.76
CA VAL A 19 -1.02 19.50 4.37
C VAL A 19 -1.90 19.04 3.19
N ASN A 20 -1.39 18.14 2.34
CA ASN A 20 -2.14 17.63 1.19
C ASN A 20 -3.21 16.60 1.58
N THR A 21 -2.95 15.82 2.63
CA THR A 21 -3.85 14.77 3.10
C THR A 21 -4.45 15.08 4.47
N GLU A 22 -4.14 16.25 5.03
CA GLU A 22 -4.57 16.69 6.37
C GLU A 22 -4.31 15.64 7.46
N SER A 23 -3.19 14.92 7.34
CA SER A 23 -2.88 13.78 8.18
C SER A 23 -1.58 13.95 8.94
N LEU A 24 -1.49 13.29 10.11
CA LEU A 24 -0.28 13.26 10.93
C LEU A 24 0.55 12.01 10.63
N VAL A 25 1.84 12.22 10.41
CA VAL A 25 2.86 11.19 10.35
C VAL A 25 3.83 11.40 11.50
N GLU A 26 4.13 10.35 12.24
CA GLU A 26 5.21 10.36 13.23
C GLU A 26 6.44 9.69 12.65
N SER A 27 7.54 10.43 12.56
CA SER A 27 8.86 9.91 12.18
C SER A 27 9.68 9.68 13.44
N ILE A 28 10.11 8.44 13.68
CA ILE A 28 10.96 8.08 14.81
C ILE A 28 12.38 7.93 14.27
N VAL A 29 13.25 8.88 14.66
CA VAL A 29 14.62 9.00 14.20
C VAL A 29 15.56 8.52 15.31
N GLN A 30 16.57 7.74 14.95
CA GLN A 30 17.62 7.31 15.89
C GLN A 30 18.53 8.49 16.25
N THR A 31 18.61 8.79 17.54
CA THR A 31 19.39 9.92 18.06
C THR A 31 20.26 9.54 19.25
N PRO A 32 21.21 8.58 19.10
CA PRO A 32 22.11 8.22 20.17
C PRO A 32 22.93 9.44 20.62
N GLY A 33 23.00 9.67 21.94
CA GLY A 33 23.67 10.84 22.50
C GLY A 33 23.07 12.20 22.10
N GLY A 34 21.81 12.22 21.65
CA GLY A 34 21.12 13.45 21.24
C GLY A 34 21.50 13.97 19.87
N LYS A 35 22.15 13.19 19.02
CA LYS A 35 22.51 13.52 17.64
C LYS A 35 21.93 12.51 16.68
N VAL A 36 21.52 12.96 15.48
CA VAL A 36 20.98 12.08 14.44
C VAL A 36 22.03 11.05 14.02
N ALA A 37 21.66 9.77 14.05
CA ALA A 37 22.45 8.71 13.44
C ALA A 37 22.12 8.59 11.95
N TYR A 38 23.13 8.53 11.13
CA TYR A 38 23.00 8.26 9.69
C TYR A 38 23.39 6.82 9.35
N GLU A 39 24.41 6.30 10.03
CA GLU A 39 24.91 4.94 9.86
C GLU A 39 24.07 3.93 10.64
N GLY A 40 23.85 2.73 10.05
CA GLY A 40 23.11 1.64 10.67
C GLY A 40 22.99 0.45 9.74
N ASP A 41 22.25 -0.58 10.18
CA ASP A 41 22.21 -1.89 9.52
C ASP A 41 20.93 -2.10 8.68
N ILE A 42 20.08 -1.09 8.55
CA ILE A 42 18.83 -1.23 7.81
C ILE A 42 19.10 -1.14 6.32
N ALA A 43 18.78 -2.23 5.61
CA ALA A 43 18.76 -2.31 4.16
C ALA A 43 17.33 -2.19 3.64
N ILE A 44 17.17 -1.54 2.48
CA ILE A 44 15.90 -1.44 1.75
C ILE A 44 16.15 -2.00 0.35
N ASP A 45 15.29 -2.92 -0.09
CA ASP A 45 15.42 -3.52 -1.41
C ASP A 45 15.41 -2.45 -2.51
N GLY A 46 16.38 -2.52 -3.42
CA GLY A 46 16.58 -1.54 -4.48
C GLY A 46 17.36 -0.27 -4.07
N VAL A 47 17.74 -0.13 -2.80
CA VAL A 47 18.58 0.98 -2.30
C VAL A 47 19.96 0.44 -1.93
N PRO A 48 21.06 0.96 -2.52
CA PRO A 48 22.41 0.52 -2.19
C PRO A 48 22.81 0.86 -0.75
N GLY A 49 23.50 -0.08 -0.08
CA GLY A 49 24.04 0.14 1.26
C GLY A 49 23.01 -0.02 2.39
N THR A 50 23.42 0.42 3.56
CA THR A 50 22.61 0.40 4.79
C THR A 50 22.63 1.78 5.46
N ALA A 51 21.64 2.05 6.33
CA ALA A 51 21.55 3.31 7.07
C ALA A 51 20.87 3.10 8.43
N ALA A 52 20.86 4.12 9.25
CA ALA A 52 20.10 4.12 10.49
C ALA A 52 18.59 4.05 10.22
N GLN A 53 17.87 3.31 11.07
CA GLN A 53 16.43 3.15 10.94
C GLN A 53 15.68 4.48 11.14
N VAL A 54 14.74 4.77 10.24
CA VAL A 54 13.71 5.78 10.41
C VAL A 54 12.35 5.09 10.29
N LYS A 55 11.60 5.02 11.40
CA LYS A 55 10.24 4.46 11.40
C LYS A 55 9.23 5.56 11.09
N LEU A 56 8.27 5.27 10.23
CA LEU A 56 7.17 6.17 9.90
C LEU A 56 5.85 5.54 10.38
N ASN A 57 5.13 6.26 11.25
CA ASN A 57 3.80 5.86 11.72
C ASN A 57 2.75 6.79 11.09
N PHE A 58 1.96 6.25 10.19
CA PHE A 58 0.86 6.96 9.54
C PHE A 58 -0.40 6.82 10.40
N LYS A 59 -0.79 7.88 11.11
CA LYS A 59 -1.89 7.84 12.10
C LYS A 59 -3.28 7.76 11.49
N SER A 60 -3.46 8.23 10.25
CA SER A 60 -4.76 8.34 9.59
C SER A 60 -4.82 7.48 8.31
N ALA A 61 -4.13 6.33 8.31
CA ALA A 61 -4.07 5.48 7.13
C ALA A 61 -5.32 4.60 6.96
N VAL A 62 -5.96 4.22 8.06
CA VAL A 62 -7.12 3.32 8.05
C VAL A 62 -8.36 4.06 7.58
N GLY A 63 -8.97 3.60 6.48
CA GLY A 63 -10.20 4.18 5.94
C GLY A 63 -10.01 5.61 5.42
N ALA A 64 -8.83 5.93 4.86
CA ALA A 64 -8.49 7.29 4.45
C ALA A 64 -9.45 7.90 3.42
N VAL A 65 -10.10 7.08 2.60
CA VAL A 65 -11.06 7.53 1.56
C VAL A 65 -12.48 7.13 1.91
N THR A 66 -12.69 5.89 2.37
CA THR A 66 -14.03 5.32 2.59
C THR A 66 -14.48 5.38 4.05
N GLY A 67 -13.61 5.81 4.96
CA GLY A 67 -13.89 5.89 6.41
C GLY A 67 -13.72 4.57 7.17
N LYS A 68 -13.45 3.45 6.48
CA LYS A 68 -13.34 2.12 7.11
C LYS A 68 -12.23 1.30 6.48
N LEU A 69 -11.54 0.47 7.28
CA LEU A 69 -10.54 -0.48 6.76
C LEU A 69 -11.15 -1.46 5.75
N LEU A 70 -12.31 -1.99 6.05
CA LEU A 70 -13.11 -2.87 5.20
C LEU A 70 -14.38 -2.13 4.79
N PRO A 71 -14.37 -1.41 3.65
CA PRO A 71 -15.49 -0.58 3.22
C PRO A 71 -16.79 -1.36 3.02
N THR A 72 -16.70 -2.62 2.55
CA THR A 72 -17.87 -3.51 2.37
C THR A 72 -18.37 -4.12 3.69
N GLY A 73 -17.62 -3.97 4.77
CA GLY A 73 -17.90 -4.60 6.08
C GLY A 73 -17.52 -6.08 6.14
N LYS A 74 -16.90 -6.63 5.10
CA LYS A 74 -16.50 -8.04 5.01
C LYS A 74 -15.01 -8.14 4.67
N PRO A 75 -14.31 -9.18 5.18
CA PRO A 75 -12.94 -9.45 4.79
C PRO A 75 -12.83 -10.03 3.37
N LEU A 76 -13.91 -10.62 2.85
CA LEU A 76 -13.98 -11.24 1.55
C LEU A 76 -15.35 -11.00 0.91
N ASP A 77 -15.35 -10.58 -0.33
CA ASP A 77 -16.51 -10.46 -1.21
C ASP A 77 -16.31 -11.32 -2.46
N VAL A 78 -17.39 -11.60 -3.18
CA VAL A 78 -17.34 -12.31 -4.47
C VAL A 78 -17.84 -11.37 -5.56
N ILE A 79 -17.01 -11.07 -6.55
CA ILE A 79 -17.34 -10.21 -7.68
C ILE A 79 -17.07 -10.98 -8.99
N ASP A 80 -18.11 -11.22 -9.79
CA ASP A 80 -18.04 -12.00 -11.04
C ASP A 80 -17.38 -13.38 -10.87
N GLY A 81 -17.68 -14.05 -9.73
CA GLY A 81 -17.14 -15.37 -9.40
C GLY A 81 -15.68 -15.34 -8.94
N VAL A 82 -15.13 -14.16 -8.63
CA VAL A 82 -13.76 -13.96 -8.12
C VAL A 82 -13.82 -13.50 -6.67
N ASP A 83 -13.07 -14.17 -5.81
CA ASP A 83 -12.88 -13.73 -4.41
C ASP A 83 -12.03 -12.48 -4.36
N VAL A 84 -12.50 -11.46 -3.67
CA VAL A 84 -11.81 -10.18 -3.54
C VAL A 84 -11.85 -9.68 -2.10
N SER A 85 -10.78 -9.06 -1.65
CA SER A 85 -10.79 -8.27 -0.41
C SER A 85 -10.72 -6.78 -0.76
N CYS A 86 -11.77 -6.06 -0.39
CA CYS A 86 -11.82 -4.60 -0.56
C CYS A 86 -11.28 -3.94 0.70
N VAL A 87 -10.16 -3.25 0.59
CA VAL A 87 -9.42 -2.67 1.73
C VAL A 87 -9.13 -1.21 1.48
N ASP A 88 -9.31 -0.37 2.50
CA ASP A 88 -8.86 1.03 2.48
C ASP A 88 -7.84 1.25 3.61
N MET A 89 -6.56 1.11 3.26
CA MET A 89 -5.42 1.39 4.13
C MET A 89 -4.52 2.42 3.46
N ALA A 90 -4.68 3.68 3.82
CA ALA A 90 -4.13 4.86 3.16
C ALA A 90 -4.65 5.10 1.73
N MET A 91 -5.11 4.05 1.07
CA MET A 91 -5.62 4.09 -0.30
C MET A 91 -6.53 2.88 -0.53
N PRO A 92 -7.69 3.06 -1.19
CA PRO A 92 -8.55 1.96 -1.57
C PRO A 92 -7.87 0.98 -2.51
N MET A 93 -7.92 -0.30 -2.16
CA MET A 93 -7.37 -1.40 -2.94
C MET A 93 -8.33 -2.58 -3.00
N ILE A 94 -8.23 -3.34 -4.07
CA ILE A 94 -8.87 -4.63 -4.27
C ILE A 94 -7.77 -5.68 -4.35
N LEU A 95 -7.75 -6.60 -3.42
CA LEU A 95 -6.78 -7.67 -3.34
C LEU A 95 -7.40 -8.95 -3.87
N ILE A 96 -6.77 -9.59 -4.85
CA ILE A 96 -7.28 -10.73 -5.59
C ILE A 96 -6.23 -11.85 -5.58
N PRO A 97 -6.54 -13.09 -5.19
CA PRO A 97 -5.65 -14.22 -5.42
C PRO A 97 -5.37 -14.38 -6.93
N ALA A 98 -4.09 -14.38 -7.32
CA ALA A 98 -3.70 -14.35 -8.74
C ALA A 98 -4.28 -15.53 -9.55
N GLU A 99 -4.36 -16.72 -8.92
CA GLU A 99 -4.89 -17.93 -9.51
C GLU A 99 -6.35 -17.80 -9.97
N GLN A 100 -7.16 -16.98 -9.33
CA GLN A 100 -8.57 -16.77 -9.70
C GLN A 100 -8.74 -15.99 -11.02
N LEU A 101 -7.66 -15.31 -11.43
CA LEU A 101 -7.57 -14.68 -12.75
C LEU A 101 -6.70 -15.48 -13.74
N GLY A 102 -6.36 -16.74 -13.39
CA GLY A 102 -5.53 -17.60 -14.22
C GLY A 102 -4.07 -17.18 -14.29
N LYS A 103 -3.59 -16.48 -13.26
CA LYS A 103 -2.19 -16.02 -13.14
C LYS A 103 -1.49 -16.70 -11.99
N THR A 104 -0.16 -16.79 -12.10
CA THR A 104 0.70 -17.29 -11.03
C THR A 104 1.05 -16.21 -10.00
N GLY A 105 0.91 -14.93 -10.38
CA GLY A 105 1.35 -13.77 -9.61
C GLY A 105 2.87 -13.53 -9.70
N HIS A 106 3.57 -14.30 -10.53
CA HIS A 106 5.02 -14.22 -10.74
C HIS A 106 5.40 -13.83 -12.16
N GLU A 107 4.44 -13.53 -13.01
CA GLU A 107 4.66 -13.01 -14.35
C GLU A 107 5.47 -11.72 -14.29
N THR A 108 6.24 -11.46 -15.34
CA THR A 108 6.92 -10.17 -15.52
C THR A 108 5.93 -9.05 -15.80
N ALA A 109 6.31 -7.80 -15.59
CA ALA A 109 5.48 -6.65 -15.95
C ALA A 109 5.13 -6.65 -17.45
N VAL A 110 6.09 -7.00 -18.31
CA VAL A 110 5.89 -7.08 -19.77
C VAL A 110 4.83 -8.10 -20.15
N GLU A 111 4.85 -9.28 -19.52
CA GLU A 111 3.84 -10.33 -19.78
C GLU A 111 2.45 -9.88 -19.32
N LEU A 112 2.38 -9.23 -18.15
CA LEU A 112 1.11 -8.72 -17.63
C LEU A 112 0.58 -7.58 -18.47
N ASP A 113 1.40 -6.61 -18.87
CA ASP A 113 1.00 -5.46 -19.68
C ASP A 113 0.52 -5.86 -21.08
N ALA A 114 0.99 -6.99 -21.60
CA ALA A 114 0.54 -7.55 -22.87
C ALA A 114 -0.85 -8.21 -22.79
N ASP A 115 -1.31 -8.59 -21.57
CA ASP A 115 -2.57 -9.32 -21.38
C ASP A 115 -3.78 -8.39 -21.30
N LYS A 116 -4.29 -7.97 -22.44
CA LYS A 116 -5.46 -7.08 -22.52
C LYS A 116 -6.75 -7.70 -21.96
N ALA A 117 -6.89 -9.03 -22.02
CA ALA A 117 -8.04 -9.73 -21.46
C ALA A 117 -8.03 -9.69 -19.92
N LEU A 118 -6.86 -9.85 -19.31
CA LEU A 118 -6.67 -9.67 -17.88
C LEU A 118 -7.06 -8.26 -17.45
N PHE A 119 -6.57 -7.23 -18.15
CA PHE A 119 -6.89 -5.83 -17.81
C PHE A 119 -8.40 -5.55 -17.92
N ALA A 120 -9.05 -6.02 -18.98
CA ALA A 120 -10.50 -5.84 -19.16
C ALA A 120 -11.29 -6.51 -18.02
N ARG A 121 -10.88 -7.72 -17.60
CA ARG A 121 -11.51 -8.44 -16.48
C ARG A 121 -11.29 -7.74 -15.14
N MET A 122 -10.07 -7.30 -14.87
CA MET A 122 -9.73 -6.55 -13.68
C MET A 122 -10.51 -5.23 -13.59
N GLU A 123 -10.64 -4.49 -14.69
CA GLU A 123 -11.39 -3.24 -14.73
C GLU A 123 -12.89 -3.46 -14.46
N ALA A 124 -13.49 -4.53 -14.98
CA ALA A 124 -14.87 -4.87 -14.68
C ALA A 124 -15.07 -5.14 -13.17
N ILE A 125 -14.17 -5.91 -12.56
CA ILE A 125 -14.16 -6.16 -11.11
C ILE A 125 -13.97 -4.86 -10.34
N ARG A 126 -13.02 -4.01 -10.76
CA ARG A 126 -12.70 -2.74 -10.12
C ARG A 126 -13.91 -1.81 -10.02
N ARG A 127 -14.67 -1.68 -11.09
CA ARG A 127 -15.87 -0.83 -11.11
C ARG A 127 -16.92 -1.30 -10.12
N LYS A 128 -17.23 -2.60 -10.13
CA LYS A 128 -18.19 -3.19 -9.19
C LYS A 128 -17.72 -3.09 -7.74
N ALA A 129 -16.43 -3.31 -7.49
CA ALA A 129 -15.84 -3.12 -6.18
C ALA A 129 -15.94 -1.68 -5.70
N GLY A 130 -15.70 -0.70 -6.58
CA GLY A 130 -15.87 0.73 -6.26
C GLY A 130 -17.28 1.07 -5.78
N GLU A 131 -18.31 0.53 -6.43
CA GLU A 131 -19.69 0.67 -6.00
C GLU A 131 -19.93 0.03 -4.63
N LEU A 132 -19.46 -1.22 -4.42
CA LEU A 132 -19.59 -1.92 -3.14
C LEU A 132 -18.86 -1.22 -1.99
N MET A 133 -17.74 -0.57 -2.27
CA MET A 133 -16.97 0.23 -1.32
C MET A 133 -17.60 1.59 -1.01
N GLY A 134 -18.73 1.93 -1.65
CA GLY A 134 -19.42 3.21 -1.47
C GLY A 134 -18.75 4.39 -2.19
N MET A 135 -17.85 4.12 -3.14
CA MET A 135 -17.14 5.15 -3.91
C MET A 135 -17.92 5.60 -5.15
N GLY A 136 -19.01 4.90 -5.53
CA GLY A 136 -19.79 5.17 -6.73
C GLY A 136 -19.06 4.81 -8.02
N ASP A 137 -19.30 5.57 -9.10
CA ASP A 137 -18.65 5.35 -10.39
C ASP A 137 -17.17 5.74 -10.34
N VAL A 138 -16.32 4.75 -10.37
CA VAL A 138 -14.86 4.91 -10.33
C VAL A 138 -14.21 4.86 -11.74
N SER A 139 -14.98 4.92 -12.80
CA SER A 139 -14.49 4.76 -14.19
C SER A 139 -13.41 5.79 -14.58
N LYS A 140 -13.44 6.97 -13.98
CA LYS A 140 -12.48 8.07 -14.20
C LYS A 140 -11.52 8.27 -13.02
N MET A 141 -11.51 7.35 -12.06
CA MET A 141 -10.70 7.45 -10.86
C MET A 141 -9.50 6.49 -10.95
N VAL A 142 -8.39 6.87 -10.35
CA VAL A 142 -7.20 6.02 -10.22
C VAL A 142 -7.27 5.06 -9.03
N VAL A 143 -8.35 5.11 -8.27
CA VAL A 143 -8.65 4.23 -7.12
C VAL A 143 -10.08 3.68 -7.27
N PRO A 144 -10.39 2.52 -6.70
CA PRO A 144 -9.49 1.61 -6.02
C PRO A 144 -8.46 1.01 -6.99
N LYS A 145 -7.28 0.66 -6.49
CA LYS A 145 -6.25 -0.03 -7.26
C LYS A 145 -6.35 -1.54 -7.06
N ILE A 146 -5.69 -2.32 -7.90
CA ILE A 146 -5.73 -3.78 -7.82
C ILE A 146 -4.36 -4.32 -7.44
N GLY A 147 -4.35 -5.28 -6.50
CA GLY A 147 -3.21 -6.10 -6.16
C GLY A 147 -3.52 -7.57 -6.41
N LEU A 148 -2.80 -8.23 -7.31
CA LEU A 148 -2.82 -9.69 -7.40
C LEU A 148 -1.87 -10.25 -6.36
N LEU A 149 -2.35 -11.18 -5.55
CA LEU A 149 -1.61 -11.79 -4.45
C LEU A 149 -1.29 -13.25 -4.76
N THR A 150 -0.10 -13.67 -4.35
CA THR A 150 0.32 -15.09 -4.38
C THR A 150 1.35 -15.37 -3.28
N ALA A 151 1.64 -16.66 -3.07
CA ALA A 151 2.67 -17.08 -2.12
C ALA A 151 4.05 -16.52 -2.52
N PRO A 152 4.89 -16.14 -1.56
CA PRO A 152 6.22 -15.59 -1.85
C PRO A 152 7.16 -16.69 -2.33
N ARG A 153 8.09 -16.33 -3.24
CA ARG A 153 9.19 -17.23 -3.67
C ARG A 153 10.40 -17.18 -2.75
N LYS A 154 10.67 -16.04 -2.13
CA LYS A 154 11.85 -15.81 -1.28
C LYS A 154 11.50 -14.92 -0.13
N GLY A 155 11.59 -15.42 1.10
CA GLY A 155 11.27 -14.59 2.28
C GLY A 155 9.93 -13.89 2.14
N GLY A 156 9.67 -12.87 2.93
CA GLY A 156 8.44 -12.12 2.86
C GLY A 156 7.19 -12.90 3.29
N THR A 157 6.05 -12.25 3.33
CA THR A 157 4.76 -12.84 3.71
C THR A 157 3.91 -13.16 2.47
N ILE A 158 3.96 -12.30 1.46
CA ILE A 158 3.22 -12.42 0.20
C ILE A 158 4.05 -11.88 -0.96
N THR A 159 3.73 -12.32 -2.18
CA THR A 159 4.11 -11.61 -3.42
C THR A 159 2.89 -10.86 -3.94
N SER A 160 3.06 -9.61 -4.34
CA SER A 160 2.01 -8.81 -4.94
C SER A 160 2.43 -8.26 -6.31
N ARG A 161 1.45 -8.23 -7.24
CA ARG A 161 1.52 -7.46 -8.49
C ARG A 161 0.51 -6.33 -8.41
N TYR A 162 1.03 -5.13 -8.45
CA TYR A 162 0.25 -3.91 -8.25
C TYR A 162 -0.09 -3.26 -9.59
N PHE A 163 -1.37 -2.97 -9.80
CA PHE A 163 -1.89 -2.38 -11.03
C PHE A 163 -2.47 -1.01 -10.76
N VAL A 164 -2.14 -0.09 -11.65
CA VAL A 164 -2.71 1.26 -11.68
C VAL A 164 -3.69 1.32 -12.84
N PRO A 165 -4.95 1.74 -12.61
CA PRO A 165 -5.91 1.96 -13.69
C PRO A 165 -5.37 3.02 -14.67
N THR A 166 -5.59 2.81 -15.97
CA THR A 166 -5.14 3.71 -17.06
C THR A 166 -6.31 4.54 -17.56
#